data_aa622393ce9c33bcc413e54b1e9c17df
#
_entry.id   aa622393ce9c33bcc413e54b1e9c17df
#
_cell.length_a   1.000
_cell.length_b   1.000
_cell.length_c   1.000
_cell.angle_alpha   90.00
_cell.angle_beta   90.00
_cell.angle_gamma   90.00
#
_symmetry.space_group_name_H-M   'P 1'
#
loop_
_entity.id
_entity.type
_entity.pdbx_description
1 polymer ?
#
loop_
_entity_poly.entity_id
_entity_poly.type
_entity_poly.pdbx_seq_one_letter_code
_entity_poly.pdbx_strand_id
1 'polypeptide(L)'
;MEEDSKKFTSFVTHDVQYEFNNVPFGLCNSPSIFQRFINHVFRDLLQEGIVIICMDDIIIPSIDGLKRLSRVLQTASEYGLELNLKKCNFLKSKIEFLGYIIENGKISPSLDETVAVRNFPQPKSVKQVQSFLGLTGYFRKFIQNYALVAKPLSDVLRDNTEFYLLEPNKNQHSKL
;
A
#
# COMPACT_ATOMS: atom_id res chain seq x y z
N MET A 1 7.55 -24.03 0.85
CA MET A 1 6.20 -24.34 0.32
C MET A 1 5.91 -25.79 0.69
N GLU A 2 4.66 -26.15 0.99
CA GLU A 2 4.29 -27.54 1.23
C GLU A 2 4.49 -28.38 -0.03
N GLU A 3 4.91 -29.65 0.14
CA GLU A 3 5.24 -30.55 -0.96
C GLU A 3 4.07 -30.71 -1.94
N ASP A 4 2.87 -30.93 -1.42
CA ASP A 4 1.65 -31.10 -2.22
C ASP A 4 1.23 -29.82 -2.98
N SER A 5 1.73 -28.67 -2.59
CA SER A 5 1.43 -27.38 -3.23
C SER A 5 2.39 -27.03 -4.37
N LYS A 6 3.56 -27.66 -4.47
CA LYS A 6 4.58 -27.38 -5.49
C LYS A 6 4.05 -27.61 -6.91
N LYS A 7 3.29 -28.67 -7.12
CA LYS A 7 2.68 -29.03 -8.41
C LYS A 7 1.84 -27.91 -9.03
N PHE A 8 1.23 -27.02 -8.22
CA PHE A 8 0.45 -25.89 -8.73
C PHE A 8 1.29 -24.72 -9.24
N THR A 9 2.60 -24.78 -9.04
CA THR A 9 3.57 -23.80 -9.53
C THR A 9 4.34 -24.31 -10.74
N SER A 10 3.94 -25.48 -11.29
CA SER A 10 4.63 -26.11 -12.40
C SER A 10 4.58 -25.23 -13.65
N PHE A 11 5.70 -25.17 -14.34
CA PHE A 11 5.84 -24.55 -15.65
C PHE A 11 6.70 -25.42 -16.56
N VAL A 12 6.47 -25.28 -17.86
CA VAL A 12 7.16 -26.08 -18.87
C VAL A 12 8.14 -25.20 -19.62
N THR A 13 9.36 -25.69 -19.80
CA THR A 13 10.36 -25.15 -20.71
C THR A 13 10.47 -26.02 -21.96
N HIS A 14 11.35 -25.65 -22.88
CA HIS A 14 11.60 -26.47 -24.08
C HIS A 14 12.01 -27.91 -23.75
N ASP A 15 12.74 -28.13 -22.67
CA ASP A 15 13.34 -29.42 -22.37
C ASP A 15 12.59 -30.24 -21.32
N VAL A 16 12.10 -29.54 -20.24
CA VAL A 16 11.53 -30.22 -19.08
C VAL A 16 10.49 -29.34 -18.35
N GLN A 17 9.74 -30.00 -17.48
CA GLN A 17 8.83 -29.35 -16.55
C GLN A 17 9.53 -29.11 -15.21
N TYR A 18 9.33 -27.91 -14.68
CA TYR A 18 9.87 -27.50 -13.39
C TYR A 18 8.73 -27.09 -12.45
N GLU A 19 9.02 -27.07 -11.17
CA GLU A 19 8.17 -26.51 -10.12
C GLU A 19 9.01 -25.69 -9.14
N PHE A 20 8.37 -24.76 -8.42
CA PHE A 20 9.08 -23.93 -7.46
C PHE A 20 9.15 -24.60 -6.08
N ASN A 21 10.32 -24.60 -5.46
CA ASN A 21 10.51 -25.04 -4.08
C ASN A 21 10.05 -23.98 -3.06
N ASN A 22 10.12 -22.71 -3.43
CA ASN A 22 9.67 -21.57 -2.64
C ASN A 22 8.46 -20.90 -3.31
N VAL A 23 7.73 -20.08 -2.56
CA VAL A 23 6.60 -19.34 -3.11
C VAL A 23 7.10 -18.31 -4.12
N PRO A 24 6.78 -18.45 -5.42
CA PRO A 24 7.26 -17.53 -6.44
C PRO A 24 6.45 -16.22 -6.43
N PHE A 25 7.06 -15.19 -7.03
CA PHE A 25 6.32 -13.98 -7.37
C PHE A 25 5.28 -14.24 -8.46
N GLY A 26 4.21 -13.45 -8.48
CA GLY A 26 3.19 -13.50 -9.53
C GLY A 26 1.99 -14.40 -9.24
N LEU A 27 2.02 -15.24 -8.23
CA LEU A 27 0.82 -15.94 -7.76
C LEU A 27 -0.04 -14.96 -6.93
N CYS A 28 -1.36 -14.99 -7.15
CA CYS A 28 -2.28 -14.07 -6.46
C CYS A 28 -2.25 -14.19 -4.93
N ASN A 29 -1.88 -15.37 -4.40
CA ASN A 29 -1.80 -15.62 -2.96
C ASN A 29 -0.41 -15.35 -2.34
N SER A 30 0.64 -15.17 -3.15
CA SER A 30 2.00 -14.97 -2.64
C SER A 30 2.11 -13.81 -1.64
N PRO A 31 1.52 -12.63 -1.90
CA PRO A 31 1.59 -11.52 -0.97
C PRO A 31 0.95 -11.84 0.39
N SER A 32 -0.22 -12.45 0.39
CA SER A 32 -0.93 -12.77 1.64
C SER A 32 -0.25 -13.89 2.44
N ILE A 33 0.39 -14.85 1.77
CA ILE A 33 1.18 -15.90 2.42
C ILE A 33 2.43 -15.27 3.06
N PHE A 34 3.13 -14.41 2.33
CA PHE A 34 4.31 -13.72 2.84
C PHE A 34 3.97 -12.83 4.04
N GLN A 35 2.90 -12.03 3.96
CA GLN A 35 2.45 -11.20 5.08
C GLN A 35 2.13 -12.02 6.33
N ARG A 36 1.46 -13.17 6.18
CA ARG A 36 1.19 -14.08 7.32
C ARG A 36 2.46 -14.64 7.93
N PHE A 37 3.42 -15.03 7.10
CA PHE A 37 4.72 -15.51 7.55
C PHE A 37 5.47 -14.43 8.33
N ILE A 38 5.60 -13.23 7.80
CA ILE A 38 6.27 -12.11 8.46
C ILE A 38 5.55 -11.72 9.76
N ASN A 39 4.22 -11.71 9.78
CA ASN A 39 3.46 -11.46 11.01
C ASN A 39 3.68 -12.56 12.07
N HIS A 40 3.93 -13.79 11.65
CA HIS A 40 4.28 -14.88 12.58
C HIS A 40 5.67 -14.69 13.16
N VAL A 41 6.65 -14.39 12.32
CA VAL A 41 8.06 -14.15 12.72
C VAL A 41 8.17 -13.02 13.74
N PHE A 42 7.50 -11.90 13.46
CA PHE A 42 7.58 -10.70 14.30
C PHE A 42 6.39 -10.54 15.26
N ARG A 43 5.67 -11.62 15.58
CA ARG A 43 4.43 -11.57 16.36
C ARG A 43 4.57 -10.78 17.66
N ASP A 44 5.59 -11.09 18.46
CA ASP A 44 5.79 -10.47 19.77
C ASP A 44 6.13 -8.98 19.63
N LEU A 45 6.97 -8.64 18.66
CA LEU A 45 7.34 -7.24 18.38
C LEU A 45 6.17 -6.42 17.84
N LEU A 46 5.24 -7.06 17.07
CA LEU A 46 4.00 -6.43 16.62
C LEU A 46 3.05 -6.17 17.80
N GLN A 47 2.90 -7.14 18.72
CA GLN A 47 2.05 -6.99 19.91
C GLN A 47 2.58 -5.92 20.87
N GLU A 48 3.89 -5.81 21.02
CA GLU A 48 4.54 -4.77 21.82
C GLU A 48 4.55 -3.39 21.13
N GLY A 49 4.09 -3.28 19.88
CA GLY A 49 4.13 -2.03 19.12
C GLY A 49 5.56 -1.56 18.78
N ILE A 50 6.50 -2.48 18.72
CA ILE A 50 7.90 -2.20 18.38
C ILE A 50 8.08 -2.03 16.89
N VAL A 51 7.29 -2.75 16.09
CA VAL A 51 7.34 -2.71 14.62
C VAL A 51 5.96 -2.49 14.03
N ILE A 52 5.94 -1.89 12.85
CA ILE A 52 4.81 -1.84 11.93
C ILE A 52 5.28 -2.49 10.64
N ILE A 53 4.58 -3.50 10.14
CA ILE A 53 5.04 -4.29 9.00
C ILE A 53 3.95 -4.32 7.93
N CYS A 54 4.36 -4.04 6.70
CA CYS A 54 3.53 -4.23 5.52
C CYS A 54 4.38 -4.87 4.44
N MET A 55 4.11 -6.14 4.16
CA MET A 55 4.88 -6.94 3.22
C MET A 55 6.37 -6.99 3.58
N ASP A 56 7.22 -6.49 2.72
CA ASP A 56 8.68 -6.42 2.87
C ASP A 56 9.19 -5.17 3.58
N ASP A 57 8.30 -4.23 3.89
CA ASP A 57 8.64 -2.97 4.57
C ASP A 57 8.40 -3.06 6.07
N ILE A 58 9.41 -2.73 6.87
CA ILE A 58 9.35 -2.71 8.34
C ILE A 58 9.66 -1.31 8.84
N ILE A 59 8.75 -0.72 9.62
CA ILE A 59 8.99 0.52 10.36
C ILE A 59 9.23 0.19 11.83
N ILE A 60 10.24 0.80 12.42
CA ILE A 60 10.55 0.73 13.84
C ILE A 60 10.33 2.13 14.43
N PRO A 61 9.16 2.41 15.02
CA PRO A 61 8.91 3.69 15.69
C PRO A 61 9.87 3.85 16.88
N SER A 62 10.54 4.98 16.97
CA SER A 62 11.61 5.17 17.94
C SER A 62 11.21 6.03 19.14
N ILE A 63 11.21 5.39 20.34
CA ILE A 63 11.54 6.08 21.58
C ILE A 63 12.94 5.57 22.04
N ASP A 64 13.22 4.26 21.86
CA ASP A 64 14.49 3.59 22.15
C ASP A 64 15.03 2.89 20.90
N GLY A 65 15.27 3.64 19.84
CA GLY A 65 15.50 3.13 18.49
C GLY A 65 16.55 2.02 18.38
N LEU A 66 17.69 2.14 19.09
CA LEU A 66 18.75 1.15 19.01
C LEU A 66 18.38 -0.18 19.68
N LYS A 67 17.69 -0.16 20.82
CA LYS A 67 17.24 -1.39 21.49
C LYS A 67 16.18 -2.12 20.66
N ARG A 68 15.22 -1.36 20.12
CA ARG A 68 14.18 -1.91 19.25
C ARG A 68 14.78 -2.48 17.97
N LEU A 69 15.70 -1.75 17.33
CA LEU A 69 16.41 -2.21 16.14
C LEU A 69 17.18 -3.51 16.41
N SER A 70 17.92 -3.59 17.53
CA SER A 70 18.64 -4.81 17.91
C SER A 70 17.71 -6.02 18.02
N ARG A 71 16.53 -5.87 18.65
CA ARG A 71 15.55 -6.95 18.76
C ARG A 71 15.02 -7.37 17.39
N VAL A 72 14.73 -6.40 16.51
CA VAL A 72 14.26 -6.69 15.15
C VAL A 72 15.30 -7.45 14.35
N LEU A 73 16.58 -7.01 14.41
CA LEU A 73 17.68 -7.67 13.72
C LEU A 73 17.94 -9.08 14.27
N GLN A 74 17.84 -9.25 15.58
CA GLN A 74 17.97 -10.56 16.23
C GLN A 74 16.87 -11.50 15.76
N THR A 75 15.59 -11.09 15.80
CA THR A 75 14.46 -11.89 15.34
C THR A 75 14.61 -12.24 13.85
N ALA A 76 14.99 -11.29 13.00
CA ALA A 76 15.23 -11.55 11.58
C ALA A 76 16.31 -12.62 11.38
N SER A 77 17.42 -12.54 12.15
CA SER A 77 18.52 -13.50 12.08
C SER A 77 18.11 -14.89 12.55
N GLU A 78 17.35 -15.00 13.64
CA GLU A 78 16.86 -16.27 14.19
C GLU A 78 15.96 -17.03 13.19
N TYR A 79 15.21 -16.32 12.36
CA TYR A 79 14.36 -16.90 11.32
C TYR A 79 15.01 -16.95 9.93
N GLY A 80 16.30 -16.63 9.83
CA GLY A 80 17.05 -16.68 8.56
C GLY A 80 16.57 -15.66 7.52
N LEU A 81 16.01 -14.52 7.96
CA LEU A 81 15.59 -13.45 7.05
C LEU A 81 16.77 -12.58 6.65
N GLU A 82 16.90 -12.37 5.35
CA GLU A 82 17.90 -11.47 4.79
C GLU A 82 17.34 -10.05 4.65
N LEU A 83 18.10 -9.07 5.14
CA LEU A 83 17.73 -7.65 5.05
C LEU A 83 18.59 -6.93 4.01
N ASN A 84 17.96 -6.13 3.16
CA ASN A 84 18.68 -5.29 2.21
C ASN A 84 19.11 -3.98 2.87
N LEU A 85 20.30 -3.97 3.47
CA LEU A 85 20.84 -2.81 4.19
C LEU A 85 20.98 -1.55 3.31
N LYS A 86 21.13 -1.70 1.98
CA LYS A 86 21.21 -0.56 1.06
C LYS A 86 19.88 0.19 0.94
N LYS A 87 18.76 -0.47 1.22
CA LYS A 87 17.41 0.12 1.24
C LYS A 87 16.99 0.60 2.63
N CYS A 88 17.74 0.25 3.67
CA CYS A 88 17.39 0.63 5.03
C CYS A 88 17.68 2.11 5.30
N ASN A 89 16.70 2.78 5.89
CA ASN A 89 16.80 4.16 6.34
C ASN A 89 16.80 4.18 7.87
N PHE A 90 17.96 4.47 8.47
CA PHE A 90 18.11 4.50 9.92
C PHE A 90 18.03 5.92 10.47
N LEU A 91 17.45 6.08 11.66
CA LEU A 91 17.42 7.32 12.44
C LEU A 91 16.89 8.53 11.66
N LYS A 92 15.91 8.32 10.79
CA LYS A 92 15.27 9.39 10.03
C LYS A 92 14.12 9.98 10.85
N SER A 93 14.06 11.31 10.93
CA SER A 93 12.92 12.05 11.50
C SER A 93 11.73 12.12 10.55
N LYS A 94 11.99 11.87 9.26
CA LYS A 94 11.01 11.86 8.19
C LYS A 94 11.21 10.63 7.31
N ILE A 95 10.16 9.85 7.11
CA ILE A 95 10.15 8.68 6.23
C ILE A 95 8.95 8.71 5.31
N GLU A 96 9.11 8.10 4.16
CA GLU A 96 7.99 7.76 3.27
C GLU A 96 7.66 6.28 3.42
N PHE A 97 6.38 5.98 3.61
CA PHE A 97 5.89 4.62 3.80
C PHE A 97 4.49 4.49 3.22
N LEU A 98 4.33 3.56 2.27
CA LEU A 98 3.06 3.31 1.60
C LEU A 98 2.39 4.59 1.07
N GLY A 99 3.16 5.46 0.40
CA GLY A 99 2.65 6.72 -0.15
C GLY A 99 2.28 7.79 0.89
N TYR A 100 2.68 7.60 2.15
CA TYR A 100 2.52 8.58 3.22
C TYR A 100 3.87 9.04 3.73
N ILE A 101 3.95 10.33 4.06
CA ILE A 101 5.06 10.93 4.79
C ILE A 101 4.72 10.87 6.27
N ILE A 102 5.61 10.26 7.05
CA ILE A 102 5.55 10.22 8.51
C ILE A 102 6.68 11.11 9.03
N GLU A 103 6.31 12.18 9.73
CA GLU A 103 7.26 13.16 10.27
C GLU A 103 6.75 13.73 11.58
N ASN A 104 7.55 13.69 12.64
CA ASN A 104 7.21 14.25 13.96
C ASN A 104 5.84 13.78 14.50
N GLY A 105 5.52 12.50 14.34
CA GLY A 105 4.24 11.92 14.76
C GLY A 105 3.02 12.32 13.92
N LYS A 106 3.24 13.06 12.82
CA LYS A 106 2.19 13.43 11.86
C LYS A 106 2.30 12.56 10.62
N ILE A 107 1.14 12.25 10.04
CA ILE A 107 1.03 11.52 8.78
C ILE A 107 0.42 12.47 7.75
N SER A 108 1.05 12.59 6.60
CA SER A 108 0.56 13.34 5.44
C SER A 108 0.73 12.52 4.17
N PRO A 109 -0.06 12.77 3.12
CA PRO A 109 0.14 12.09 1.84
C PRO A 109 1.48 12.50 1.22
N SER A 110 2.10 11.61 0.45
CA SER A 110 3.32 11.95 -0.28
C SER A 110 3.01 12.95 -1.40
N LEU A 111 4.01 13.78 -1.75
CA LEU A 111 3.83 14.80 -2.79
C LEU A 111 3.57 14.17 -4.16
N ASP A 112 4.26 13.08 -4.49
CA ASP A 112 4.15 12.39 -5.77
C ASP A 112 2.73 11.85 -5.98
N GLU A 113 2.15 11.28 -4.95
CA GLU A 113 0.79 10.77 -4.96
C GLU A 113 -0.26 11.91 -5.08
N THR A 114 -0.03 13.03 -4.41
CA THR A 114 -0.92 14.20 -4.54
C THR A 114 -0.83 14.85 -5.91
N VAL A 115 0.33 14.80 -6.58
CA VAL A 115 0.51 15.24 -7.98
C VAL A 115 -0.34 14.39 -8.92
N ALA A 116 -0.40 13.07 -8.72
CA ALA A 116 -1.23 12.18 -9.53
C ALA A 116 -2.72 12.55 -9.44
N VAL A 117 -3.22 12.88 -8.25
CA VAL A 117 -4.61 13.36 -8.07
C VAL A 117 -4.82 14.72 -8.74
N ARG A 118 -3.91 15.65 -8.55
CA ARG A 118 -4.00 17.01 -9.08
C ARG A 118 -3.97 17.05 -10.61
N ASN A 119 -3.16 16.18 -11.21
CA ASN A 119 -2.98 16.10 -12.66
C ASN A 119 -3.95 15.11 -13.32
N PHE A 120 -4.87 14.52 -12.55
CA PHE A 120 -5.84 13.59 -13.12
C PHE A 120 -6.73 14.33 -14.13
N PRO A 121 -6.84 13.86 -15.38
CA PRO A 121 -7.66 14.52 -16.38
C PRO A 121 -9.14 14.46 -15.99
N GLN A 122 -9.93 15.43 -16.43
CA GLN A 122 -11.38 15.41 -16.22
C GLN A 122 -11.97 14.11 -16.74
N PRO A 123 -12.66 13.31 -15.88
CA PRO A 123 -13.25 12.05 -16.30
C PRO A 123 -14.31 12.25 -17.39
N LYS A 124 -14.21 11.47 -18.46
CA LYS A 124 -15.14 11.51 -19.60
C LYS A 124 -15.97 10.21 -19.75
N SER A 125 -15.84 9.29 -18.81
CA SER A 125 -16.58 8.03 -18.80
C SER A 125 -16.74 7.51 -17.37
N VAL A 126 -17.73 6.64 -17.16
CA VAL A 126 -17.96 5.96 -15.87
C VAL A 126 -16.70 5.26 -15.37
N LYS A 127 -15.96 4.59 -16.26
CA LYS A 127 -14.70 3.90 -15.92
C LYS A 127 -13.63 4.89 -15.42
N GLN A 128 -13.54 6.08 -16.01
CA GLN A 128 -12.61 7.11 -15.55
C GLN A 128 -13.03 7.71 -14.20
N VAL A 129 -14.35 7.88 -13.97
CA VAL A 129 -14.87 8.27 -12.65
C VAL A 129 -14.52 7.23 -11.60
N GLN A 130 -14.71 5.95 -11.91
CA GLN A 130 -14.32 4.85 -11.01
C GLN A 130 -12.82 4.89 -10.68
N SER A 131 -11.98 5.09 -11.69
CA SER A 131 -10.53 5.22 -11.51
C SER A 131 -10.16 6.43 -10.65
N PHE A 132 -10.79 7.58 -10.89
CA PHE A 132 -10.58 8.79 -10.08
C PHE A 132 -11.01 8.59 -8.61
N LEU A 133 -12.17 7.98 -8.37
CA LEU A 133 -12.64 7.68 -7.03
C LEU A 133 -11.76 6.64 -6.32
N GLY A 134 -11.22 5.67 -7.05
CA GLY A 134 -10.22 4.74 -6.53
C GLY A 134 -8.96 5.46 -6.05
N LEU A 135 -8.43 6.35 -6.87
CA LEU A 135 -7.24 7.14 -6.55
C LEU A 135 -7.49 8.09 -5.36
N THR A 136 -8.55 8.88 -5.40
CA THR A 136 -8.85 9.85 -4.32
C THR A 136 -9.32 9.18 -3.03
N GLY A 137 -9.96 8.00 -3.12
CA GLY A 137 -10.40 7.20 -1.99
C GLY A 137 -9.24 6.74 -1.09
N TYR A 138 -8.05 6.57 -1.66
CA TYR A 138 -6.85 6.28 -0.89
C TYR A 138 -6.51 7.39 0.12
N PHE A 139 -6.76 8.65 -0.26
CA PHE A 139 -6.49 9.83 0.57
C PHE A 139 -7.70 10.33 1.34
N ARG A 140 -8.82 9.60 1.35
CA ARG A 140 -10.10 10.02 1.97
C ARG A 140 -9.95 10.53 3.41
N LYS A 141 -9.01 9.99 4.18
CA LYS A 141 -8.76 10.39 5.58
C LYS A 141 -8.17 11.80 5.73
N PHE A 142 -7.61 12.37 4.65
CA PHE A 142 -7.05 13.72 4.62
C PHE A 142 -8.00 14.74 3.99
N ILE A 143 -9.13 14.30 3.45
CA ILE A 143 -10.13 15.15 2.80
C ILE A 143 -11.34 15.25 3.72
N GLN A 144 -11.56 16.47 4.24
CA GLN A 144 -12.71 16.73 5.09
C GLN A 144 -14.01 16.45 4.32
N ASN A 145 -14.95 15.74 4.95
CA ASN A 145 -16.24 15.36 4.36
C ASN A 145 -16.14 14.66 3.00
N TYR A 146 -15.08 13.85 2.79
CA TYR A 146 -14.84 13.15 1.51
C TYR A 146 -16.09 12.47 0.95
N ALA A 147 -16.87 11.81 1.79
CA ALA A 147 -18.09 11.10 1.34
C ALA A 147 -19.12 12.04 0.70
N LEU A 148 -19.28 13.25 1.23
CA LEU A 148 -20.19 14.26 0.67
C LEU A 148 -19.64 14.85 -0.63
N VAL A 149 -18.35 15.14 -0.67
CA VAL A 149 -17.67 15.68 -1.87
C VAL A 149 -17.66 14.66 -3.01
N ALA A 150 -17.42 13.39 -2.70
CA ALA A 150 -17.34 12.30 -3.67
C ALA A 150 -18.73 11.74 -4.09
N LYS A 151 -19.81 12.05 -3.34
CA LYS A 151 -21.14 11.51 -3.60
C LYS A 151 -21.64 11.71 -5.03
N PRO A 152 -21.59 12.93 -5.63
CA PRO A 152 -22.06 13.13 -6.99
C PRO A 152 -21.35 12.23 -8.01
N LEU A 153 -20.03 12.01 -7.84
CA LEU A 153 -19.27 11.11 -8.69
C LEU A 153 -19.60 9.64 -8.41
N SER A 154 -19.84 9.28 -7.15
CA SER A 154 -20.23 7.92 -6.76
C SER A 154 -21.63 7.57 -7.28
N ASP A 155 -22.53 8.53 -7.34
CA ASP A 155 -23.90 8.32 -7.87
C ASP A 155 -23.88 8.00 -9.38
N VAL A 156 -22.89 8.51 -10.12
CA VAL A 156 -22.67 8.17 -11.56
C VAL A 156 -22.29 6.70 -11.77
N LEU A 157 -21.75 6.02 -10.74
CA LEU A 157 -21.37 4.61 -10.84
C LEU A 157 -22.55 3.65 -10.65
N ARG A 158 -23.75 4.14 -10.30
CA ARG A 158 -24.95 3.31 -10.14
C ARG A 158 -25.51 2.95 -11.51
N ASP A 159 -25.96 1.72 -11.64
CA ASP A 159 -26.61 1.23 -12.85
C ASP A 159 -27.80 2.12 -13.26
N ASN A 160 -27.92 2.42 -14.55
CA ASN A 160 -28.95 3.28 -15.18
C ASN A 160 -28.79 4.80 -14.98
N THR A 161 -27.62 5.29 -14.55
CA THR A 161 -27.37 6.74 -14.56
C THR A 161 -26.72 7.12 -15.89
N GLU A 162 -27.38 7.96 -16.70
CA GLU A 162 -26.71 8.53 -17.88
C GLU A 162 -25.53 9.39 -17.44
N PHE A 163 -24.40 9.20 -18.08
CA PHE A 163 -23.19 9.97 -17.81
C PHE A 163 -23.33 11.38 -18.39
N TYR A 164 -23.91 12.28 -17.62
CA TYR A 164 -23.87 13.71 -17.94
C TYR A 164 -22.56 14.30 -17.43
N LEU A 165 -21.72 14.82 -18.34
CA LEU A 165 -20.64 15.71 -17.97
C LEU A 165 -21.25 16.90 -17.24
N LEU A 166 -20.94 17.04 -15.96
CA LEU A 166 -21.19 18.28 -15.23
C LEU A 166 -20.31 19.35 -15.90
N GLU A 167 -20.88 20.13 -16.81
CA GLU A 167 -20.22 21.33 -17.27
C GLU A 167 -19.88 22.18 -16.03
N PRO A 168 -18.65 22.69 -15.91
CA PRO A 168 -18.29 23.55 -14.80
C PRO A 168 -19.26 24.74 -14.80
N ASN A 169 -20.09 24.82 -13.78
CA ASN A 169 -21.04 25.90 -13.59
C ASN A 169 -20.25 27.22 -13.54
N LYS A 170 -20.26 27.98 -14.64
CA LYS A 170 -19.53 29.24 -14.84
C LYS A 170 -19.89 30.33 -13.82
N ASN A 171 -20.82 30.06 -12.88
CA ASN A 171 -21.40 31.06 -11.99
C ASN A 171 -20.95 30.98 -10.53
N GLN A 172 -19.90 30.23 -10.17
CA GLN A 172 -19.40 30.18 -8.77
C GLN A 172 -18.02 30.82 -8.53
N HIS A 173 -17.51 31.62 -9.48
CA HIS A 173 -16.27 32.38 -9.28
C HIS A 173 -16.49 33.84 -8.82
N SER A 174 -17.57 34.14 -8.10
CA SER A 174 -17.75 35.46 -7.51
C SER A 174 -18.18 35.39 -6.05
N LYS A 175 -17.39 34.70 -5.21
CA LYS A 175 -17.39 34.92 -3.73
C LYS A 175 -16.39 33.91 -3.10
N LEU A 176 -15.13 34.24 -3.12
CA LEU A 176 -14.15 33.96 -2.04
C LEU A 176 -12.98 34.91 -2.23
#